data_e455ad3a5615a1f8dc51ca5b46ad4361
#
_entry.id   e455ad3a5615a1f8dc51ca5b46ad4361
#
_cell.length_a   1.000
_cell.length_b   1.000
_cell.length_c   1.000
_cell.angle_alpha   90.00
_cell.angle_beta   90.00
_cell.angle_gamma   90.00
#
_symmetry.space_group_name_H-M   'P 1'
#
loop_
_entity.id
_entity.type
_entity.pdbx_description
1 polymer ?
#
loop_
_entity_poly.entity_id
_entity_poly.type
_entity_poly.pdbx_seq_one_letter_code
_entity_poly.pdbx_strand_id
1 'polypeptide(L)'
;MTVLHCVDFFPTGKAPVAIEPRLPQPAFPEHHHDFHEIVVVEHGTGIHVFNGQPYNISGGTVCFVRDHDRHLYEHTDNLCLTNVLYRSPEAFQFLAGLNQLLPQEQNGQYPSHWRVNQGVLQQVRYLVGQMEALGEGMDTPTAANREILFMQLLVLLRKSSLMETATDNDTRLNLLMAWLEDNFADEVCWEALAEKFSLSLRTLHRQLKQQTGLTPQRYLNRLRLIKARHLLRHSDDSVTDIAYLCGFGDSNHFSTLFRREFEWSPRDIRQGRDLIAGSSLQ
;
A
#
# COMPACT_ATOMS: atom_id res chain seq x y z
N MET A 1 21.99 -0.82 2.13
CA MET A 1 20.61 -1.27 2.41
C MET A 1 20.42 -1.32 3.91
N THR A 2 19.40 -0.68 4.43
CA THR A 2 19.14 -0.57 5.87
C THR A 2 18.37 -1.79 6.37
N VAL A 3 18.73 -2.32 7.53
CA VAL A 3 18.01 -3.37 8.23
C VAL A 3 17.39 -2.76 9.48
N LEU A 4 16.09 -2.93 9.68
CA LEU A 4 15.40 -2.56 10.90
C LEU A 4 15.29 -3.80 11.80
N HIS A 5 15.75 -3.67 13.04
CA HIS A 5 15.84 -4.80 13.96
C HIS A 5 14.67 -4.86 14.95
N CYS A 6 14.18 -6.07 15.19
CA CYS A 6 13.12 -6.37 16.16
C CYS A 6 13.39 -5.72 17.53
N VAL A 7 14.64 -5.67 17.96
CA VAL A 7 15.03 -5.09 19.27
C VAL A 7 14.67 -3.60 19.39
N ASP A 8 14.63 -2.87 18.28
CA ASP A 8 14.34 -1.44 18.28
C ASP A 8 12.83 -1.14 18.42
N PHE A 9 11.98 -2.10 18.03
CA PHE A 9 10.52 -1.95 18.00
C PHE A 9 9.80 -2.76 19.08
N PHE A 10 10.47 -3.73 19.67
CA PHE A 10 9.93 -4.60 20.73
C PHE A 10 10.83 -4.53 21.97
N PRO A 11 10.87 -3.37 22.66
CA PRO A 11 11.89 -3.07 23.70
C PRO A 11 11.87 -4.05 24.88
N THR A 12 10.73 -4.62 25.22
CA THR A 12 10.66 -5.65 26.28
C THR A 12 11.08 -7.04 25.80
N GLY A 13 11.25 -7.24 24.49
CA GLY A 13 11.59 -8.51 23.86
C GLY A 13 10.54 -9.62 24.00
N LYS A 14 9.41 -9.35 24.65
CA LYS A 14 8.37 -10.35 24.98
C LYS A 14 7.05 -10.13 24.26
N ALA A 15 6.66 -8.87 24.00
CA ALA A 15 5.42 -8.58 23.30
C ALA A 15 5.48 -9.13 21.84
N PRO A 16 4.49 -9.93 21.40
CA PRO A 16 4.51 -10.48 20.05
C PRO A 16 4.02 -9.47 18.99
N VAL A 17 3.37 -8.37 19.42
CA VAL A 17 2.82 -7.33 18.55
C VAL A 17 3.19 -5.95 19.10
N ALA A 18 3.59 -5.04 18.21
CA ALA A 18 3.85 -3.63 18.50
C ALA A 18 3.10 -2.74 17.48
N ILE A 19 2.77 -1.53 17.89
CA ILE A 19 2.09 -0.55 17.04
C ILE A 19 3.03 0.63 16.82
N GLU A 20 3.19 1.02 15.55
CA GLU A 20 4.09 2.11 15.15
C GLU A 20 3.36 3.08 14.22
N PRO A 21 2.75 4.15 14.74
CA PRO A 21 2.10 5.18 13.92
C PRO A 21 3.14 6.03 13.17
N ARG A 22 2.85 6.35 11.92
CA ARG A 22 3.63 7.25 11.04
C ARG A 22 2.73 8.39 10.56
N LEU A 23 2.81 9.55 11.20
CA LEU A 23 1.86 10.65 11.04
C LEU A 23 2.55 12.02 10.86
N PRO A 24 3.06 12.36 9.66
CA PRO A 24 3.05 11.62 8.41
C PRO A 24 4.24 10.67 8.24
N GLN A 25 4.13 9.72 7.30
CA GLN A 25 5.22 8.92 6.79
C GLN A 25 5.97 9.70 5.71
N PRO A 26 7.21 10.13 5.94
CA PRO A 26 8.05 10.72 4.89
C PRO A 26 8.51 9.66 3.89
N ALA A 27 9.12 10.10 2.79
CA ALA A 27 9.87 9.19 1.94
C ALA A 27 10.92 8.46 2.78
N PHE A 28 11.04 7.15 2.58
CA PHE A 28 11.93 6.31 3.36
C PHE A 28 12.68 5.34 2.43
N PRO A 29 14.00 5.22 2.55
CA PRO A 29 14.82 4.45 1.64
C PRO A 29 14.54 2.94 1.73
N GLU A 30 15.03 2.19 0.74
CA GLU A 30 14.87 0.74 0.69
C GLU A 30 15.47 0.09 1.95
N HIS A 31 14.65 -0.72 2.58
CA HIS A 31 14.99 -1.45 3.80
C HIS A 31 14.26 -2.80 3.83
N HIS A 32 14.67 -3.64 4.75
CA HIS A 32 13.95 -4.83 5.21
C HIS A 32 14.07 -4.91 6.74
N HIS A 33 13.34 -5.82 7.33
CA HIS A 33 13.32 -6.01 8.78
C HIS A 33 13.32 -7.50 9.13
N ASP A 34 13.66 -7.83 10.39
CA ASP A 34 13.68 -9.19 10.93
C ASP A 34 12.40 -9.53 11.72
N PHE A 35 11.30 -8.85 11.38
CA PHE A 35 9.94 -9.05 11.90
C PHE A 35 8.95 -8.91 10.74
N HIS A 36 7.67 -9.12 11.01
CA HIS A 36 6.60 -8.93 10.02
C HIS A 36 5.85 -7.62 10.28
N GLU A 37 5.25 -7.06 9.24
CA GLU A 37 4.55 -5.79 9.31
C GLU A 37 3.23 -5.83 8.55
N ILE A 38 2.19 -5.24 9.13
CA ILE A 38 0.94 -4.90 8.43
C ILE A 38 0.86 -3.39 8.38
N VAL A 39 0.99 -2.84 7.17
CA VAL A 39 0.83 -1.41 6.91
C VAL A 39 -0.64 -1.12 6.68
N VAL A 40 -1.20 -0.15 7.39
CA VAL A 40 -2.57 0.34 7.19
C VAL A 40 -2.51 1.81 6.86
N VAL A 41 -2.83 2.17 5.63
CA VAL A 41 -2.84 3.57 5.18
C VAL A 41 -4.13 4.24 5.64
N GLU A 42 -3.99 5.27 6.48
CA GLU A 42 -5.08 6.02 7.07
C GLU A 42 -5.62 7.08 6.11
N HIS A 43 -4.73 7.91 5.57
CA HIS A 43 -5.01 8.93 4.57
C HIS A 43 -3.72 9.40 3.86
N GLY A 44 -3.87 10.31 2.90
CA GLY A 44 -2.77 10.76 2.06
C GLY A 44 -2.48 9.79 0.92
N THR A 45 -1.40 10.01 0.21
CA THR A 45 -0.99 9.20 -0.94
C THR A 45 0.52 9.01 -0.97
N GLY A 46 0.98 7.95 -1.63
CA GLY A 46 2.40 7.69 -1.82
C GLY A 46 2.64 6.58 -2.82
N ILE A 47 3.90 6.32 -3.10
CA ILE A 47 4.35 5.14 -3.83
C ILE A 47 5.06 4.24 -2.83
N HIS A 48 4.55 3.01 -2.68
CA HIS A 48 5.20 1.93 -1.95
C HIS A 48 5.88 1.02 -2.96
N VAL A 49 7.19 1.01 -3.01
CA VAL A 49 7.93 0.05 -3.84
C VAL A 49 8.19 -1.17 -2.98
N PHE A 50 7.62 -2.29 -3.37
CA PHE A 50 7.65 -3.56 -2.65
C PHE A 50 8.28 -4.64 -3.54
N ASN A 51 9.39 -5.21 -3.11
CA ASN A 51 10.18 -6.17 -3.88
C ASN A 51 10.47 -5.68 -5.32
N GLY A 52 10.80 -4.38 -5.43
CA GLY A 52 11.08 -3.73 -6.71
C GLY A 52 9.85 -3.35 -7.53
N GLN A 53 8.63 -3.71 -7.13
CA GLN A 53 7.39 -3.35 -7.83
C GLN A 53 6.72 -2.14 -7.16
N PRO A 54 6.37 -1.09 -7.91
CA PRO A 54 5.72 0.09 -7.35
C PRO A 54 4.21 -0.11 -7.24
N TYR A 55 3.66 0.25 -6.07
CA TYR A 55 2.24 0.29 -5.76
C TYR A 55 1.81 1.70 -5.42
N ASN A 56 0.72 2.16 -6.02
CA ASN A 56 0.11 3.43 -5.64
C ASN A 56 -0.75 3.22 -4.38
N ILE A 57 -0.33 3.78 -3.25
CA ILE A 57 -1.03 3.63 -1.97
C ILE A 57 -1.78 4.91 -1.61
N SER A 58 -2.94 4.74 -0.96
CA SER A 58 -3.78 5.82 -0.44
C SER A 58 -4.68 5.30 0.68
N GLY A 59 -5.44 6.17 1.34
CA GLY A 59 -6.32 5.78 2.45
C GLY A 59 -7.13 4.51 2.16
N GLY A 60 -7.10 3.55 3.07
CA GLY A 60 -7.70 2.23 2.95
C GLY A 60 -6.80 1.16 2.29
N THR A 61 -5.59 1.49 1.82
CA THR A 61 -4.63 0.47 1.40
C THR A 61 -4.10 -0.28 2.62
N VAL A 62 -4.06 -1.60 2.53
CA VAL A 62 -3.43 -2.50 3.49
C VAL A 62 -2.32 -3.26 2.77
N CYS A 63 -1.15 -3.38 3.42
CA CYS A 63 -0.04 -4.15 2.88
C CYS A 63 0.51 -5.09 3.96
N PHE A 64 0.81 -6.32 3.59
CA PHE A 64 1.54 -7.28 4.41
C PHE A 64 2.98 -7.39 3.93
N VAL A 65 3.93 -7.10 4.81
CA VAL A 65 5.37 -7.14 4.57
C VAL A 65 5.97 -8.23 5.45
N ARG A 66 6.62 -9.21 4.83
CA ARG A 66 7.28 -10.32 5.53
C ARG A 66 8.71 -9.91 5.91
N ASP A 67 9.32 -10.65 6.79
CA ASP A 67 10.67 -10.43 7.32
C ASP A 67 11.79 -10.42 6.27
N HIS A 68 11.56 -10.98 5.08
CA HIS A 68 12.52 -11.00 3.96
C HIS A 68 12.14 -10.08 2.81
N ASP A 69 10.96 -9.42 2.84
CA ASP A 69 10.52 -8.51 1.81
C ASP A 69 11.28 -7.17 1.92
N ARG A 70 11.57 -6.56 0.78
CA ARG A 70 12.22 -5.26 0.69
C ARG A 70 11.21 -4.22 0.28
N HIS A 71 11.23 -3.08 0.95
CA HIS A 71 10.30 -2.03 0.60
C HIS A 71 10.86 -0.62 0.88
N LEU A 72 10.25 0.37 0.24
CA LEU A 72 10.55 1.79 0.42
C LEU A 72 9.30 2.64 0.16
N TYR A 73 9.31 3.87 0.67
CA TYR A 73 8.27 4.86 0.41
C TYR A 73 8.85 6.04 -0.34
N GLU A 74 8.20 6.44 -1.44
CA GLU A 74 8.60 7.62 -2.21
C GLU A 74 7.37 8.41 -2.68
N HIS A 75 7.57 9.69 -3.05
CA HIS A 75 6.50 10.60 -3.50
C HIS A 75 5.30 10.61 -2.56
N THR A 76 5.57 10.70 -1.26
CA THR A 76 4.54 10.77 -0.21
C THR A 76 3.95 12.18 -0.15
N ASP A 77 2.61 12.25 -0.13
CA ASP A 77 1.85 13.49 0.04
C ASP A 77 0.88 13.31 1.22
N ASN A 78 1.25 13.91 2.35
CA ASN A 78 0.52 13.77 3.61
C ASN A 78 0.13 12.32 3.93
N LEU A 79 1.01 11.38 3.60
CA LEU A 79 0.81 9.95 3.81
C LEU A 79 0.84 9.66 5.30
N CYS A 80 -0.28 9.26 5.86
CA CYS A 80 -0.37 8.81 7.24
C CYS A 80 -0.76 7.34 7.26
N LEU A 81 0.00 6.55 7.99
CA LEU A 81 -0.21 5.11 8.11
C LEU A 81 0.10 4.64 9.54
N THR A 82 -0.41 3.47 9.86
CA THR A 82 -0.09 2.76 11.10
C THR A 82 0.49 1.39 10.73
N ASN A 83 1.66 1.12 11.26
CA ASN A 83 2.31 -0.19 11.14
C ASN A 83 1.95 -1.03 12.34
N VAL A 84 1.37 -2.20 12.11
CA VAL A 84 1.18 -3.26 13.10
C VAL A 84 2.30 -4.26 12.91
N LEU A 85 3.31 -4.15 13.74
CA LEU A 85 4.50 -5.00 13.72
C LEU A 85 4.21 -6.28 14.50
N TYR A 86 4.65 -7.43 13.99
CA TYR A 86 4.49 -8.68 14.71
C TYR A 86 5.67 -9.63 14.49
N ARG A 87 5.96 -10.40 15.51
CA ARG A 87 7.05 -11.36 15.52
C ARG A 87 6.63 -12.68 14.87
N SER A 88 7.59 -13.56 14.69
CA SER A 88 7.32 -14.91 14.18
C SER A 88 6.26 -15.65 15.01
N PRO A 89 5.55 -16.65 14.44
CA PRO A 89 4.46 -17.36 15.13
C PRO A 89 4.85 -17.96 16.49
N GLU A 90 6.11 -18.30 16.68
CA GLU A 90 6.64 -18.91 17.91
C GLU A 90 6.68 -17.92 19.10
N ALA A 91 6.57 -16.61 18.83
CA ALA A 91 6.51 -15.59 19.87
C ALA A 91 5.14 -15.47 20.54
N PHE A 92 4.10 -16.05 19.93
CA PHE A 92 2.73 -16.00 20.43
C PHE A 92 2.50 -17.15 21.44
N GLN A 93 1.87 -16.83 22.58
CA GLN A 93 1.61 -17.80 23.64
C GLN A 93 0.24 -18.47 23.51
N PHE A 94 -0.76 -17.72 23.03
CA PHE A 94 -2.16 -18.15 22.99
C PHE A 94 -2.68 -18.31 21.56
N LEU A 95 -2.10 -17.61 20.59
CA LEU A 95 -2.52 -17.66 19.19
C LEU A 95 -1.76 -18.73 18.43
N ALA A 96 -2.39 -19.89 18.26
CA ALA A 96 -1.91 -20.96 17.39
C ALA A 96 -2.47 -20.82 15.97
N GLY A 97 -1.72 -21.30 14.97
CA GLY A 97 -2.18 -21.33 13.58
C GLY A 97 -2.19 -19.96 12.88
N LEU A 98 -1.40 -19.00 13.35
CA LEU A 98 -1.27 -17.66 12.79
C LEU A 98 -1.12 -17.66 11.26
N ASN A 99 -0.29 -18.55 10.72
CA ASN A 99 -0.02 -18.67 9.29
C ASN A 99 -1.28 -18.93 8.46
N GLN A 100 -2.34 -19.52 9.03
CA GLN A 100 -3.60 -19.77 8.32
C GLN A 100 -4.43 -18.49 8.10
N LEU A 101 -4.17 -17.46 8.89
CA LEU A 101 -4.85 -16.16 8.80
C LEU A 101 -4.10 -15.16 7.92
N LEU A 102 -2.82 -15.38 7.68
CA LEU A 102 -1.98 -14.53 6.84
C LEU A 102 -2.25 -14.77 5.35
N PRO A 103 -1.96 -13.79 4.48
CA PRO A 103 -1.99 -14.01 3.04
C PRO A 103 -1.07 -15.17 2.66
N GLN A 104 -1.55 -16.03 1.75
CA GLN A 104 -0.80 -17.17 1.23
C GLN A 104 -0.40 -16.90 -0.22
N GLU A 105 0.77 -17.36 -0.60
CA GLU A 105 1.21 -17.30 -1.99
C GLU A 105 0.25 -18.12 -2.87
N GLN A 106 -0.18 -17.52 -3.97
CA GLN A 106 -1.08 -18.14 -4.95
C GLN A 106 -0.47 -17.99 -6.34
N ASN A 107 -0.30 -19.11 -7.06
CA ASN A 107 0.27 -19.13 -8.41
C ASN A 107 1.63 -18.39 -8.54
N GLY A 108 2.48 -18.48 -7.52
CA GLY A 108 3.77 -17.80 -7.49
C GLY A 108 3.69 -16.29 -7.20
N GLN A 109 2.53 -15.79 -6.80
CA GLN A 109 2.32 -14.40 -6.40
C GLN A 109 1.88 -14.32 -4.94
N TYR A 110 2.50 -13.40 -4.20
CA TYR A 110 2.10 -13.06 -2.84
C TYR A 110 1.15 -11.86 -2.88
N PRO A 111 -0.11 -12.02 -2.48
CA PRO A 111 -1.10 -10.94 -2.49
C PRO A 111 -0.84 -9.98 -1.32
N SER A 112 0.20 -9.18 -1.45
CA SER A 112 0.68 -8.30 -0.38
C SER A 112 -0.19 -7.06 -0.17
N HIS A 113 -0.82 -6.55 -1.23
CA HIS A 113 -1.57 -5.29 -1.20
C HIS A 113 -3.03 -5.50 -1.57
N TRP A 114 -3.93 -4.89 -0.82
CA TRP A 114 -5.34 -4.73 -1.20
C TRP A 114 -5.95 -3.50 -0.53
N ARG A 115 -7.22 -3.25 -0.82
CA ARG A 115 -7.94 -2.11 -0.26
C ARG A 115 -9.09 -2.57 0.60
N VAL A 116 -9.25 -1.90 1.74
CA VAL A 116 -10.42 -2.08 2.62
C VAL A 116 -11.37 -0.89 2.47
N ASN A 117 -12.66 -1.12 2.70
CA ASN A 117 -13.65 -0.04 2.74
C ASN A 117 -13.57 0.75 4.05
N GLN A 118 -14.25 1.91 4.12
CA GLN A 118 -14.21 2.78 5.29
C GLN A 118 -14.71 2.12 6.58
N GLY A 119 -15.71 1.23 6.47
CA GLY A 119 -16.22 0.49 7.62
C GLY A 119 -15.18 -0.45 8.23
N VAL A 120 -14.46 -1.18 7.37
CA VAL A 120 -13.34 -2.05 7.78
C VAL A 120 -12.20 -1.20 8.36
N LEU A 121 -11.85 -0.08 7.73
CA LEU A 121 -10.79 0.81 8.21
C LEU A 121 -11.12 1.36 9.63
N GLN A 122 -12.37 1.71 9.89
CA GLN A 122 -12.80 2.12 11.24
C GLN A 122 -12.65 1.01 12.28
N GLN A 123 -12.99 -0.24 11.91
CA GLN A 123 -12.81 -1.39 12.80
C GLN A 123 -11.31 -1.68 13.05
N VAL A 124 -10.46 -1.55 12.02
CA VAL A 124 -9.01 -1.66 12.16
C VAL A 124 -8.48 -0.62 13.15
N ARG A 125 -8.85 0.65 13.00
CA ARG A 125 -8.48 1.73 13.93
C ARG A 125 -8.90 1.43 15.36
N TYR A 126 -10.12 0.92 15.54
CA TYR A 126 -10.62 0.55 16.87
C TYR A 126 -9.75 -0.55 17.50
N LEU A 127 -9.45 -1.64 16.76
CA LEU A 127 -8.63 -2.74 17.25
C LEU A 127 -7.19 -2.31 17.57
N VAL A 128 -6.58 -1.51 16.69
CA VAL A 128 -5.26 -0.93 16.89
C VAL A 128 -5.24 -0.05 18.15
N GLY A 129 -6.20 0.86 18.30
CA GLY A 129 -6.29 1.70 19.50
C GLY A 129 -6.49 0.91 20.79
N GLN A 130 -7.23 -0.22 20.75
CA GLN A 130 -7.33 -1.13 21.89
C GLN A 130 -5.98 -1.81 22.22
N MET A 131 -5.21 -2.22 21.21
CA MET A 131 -3.87 -2.79 21.42
C MET A 131 -2.90 -1.76 22.01
N GLU A 132 -2.93 -0.52 21.53
CA GLU A 132 -2.13 0.59 22.10
C GLU A 132 -2.50 0.88 23.56
N ALA A 133 -3.79 0.88 23.89
CA ALA A 133 -4.29 1.13 25.24
C ALA A 133 -3.85 0.07 26.27
N LEU A 134 -3.47 -1.14 25.84
CA LEU A 134 -2.87 -2.17 26.72
C LEU A 134 -1.47 -1.78 27.20
N GLY A 135 -0.81 -0.82 26.56
CA GLY A 135 0.54 -0.41 26.88
C GLY A 135 1.56 -1.55 26.78
N GLU A 136 2.63 -1.48 27.57
CA GLU A 136 3.70 -2.49 27.60
C GLU A 136 3.48 -3.62 28.63
N GLY A 137 2.26 -3.72 29.17
CA GLY A 137 1.92 -4.74 30.16
C GLY A 137 2.22 -6.16 29.66
N MET A 138 2.88 -6.95 30.50
CA MET A 138 3.34 -8.32 30.19
C MET A 138 2.72 -9.38 31.11
N ASP A 139 1.75 -9.02 31.95
CA ASP A 139 0.97 -10.00 32.69
C ASP A 139 0.13 -10.87 31.74
N THR A 140 -0.19 -12.08 32.18
CA THR A 140 -0.88 -13.09 31.35
C THR A 140 -2.19 -12.57 30.76
N PRO A 141 -3.10 -11.87 31.48
CA PRO A 141 -4.30 -11.31 30.90
C PRO A 141 -4.04 -10.27 29.82
N THR A 142 -3.08 -9.38 30.01
CA THR A 142 -2.72 -8.34 29.02
C THR A 142 -2.12 -8.96 27.77
N ALA A 143 -1.23 -9.93 27.89
CA ALA A 143 -0.67 -10.68 26.78
C ALA A 143 -1.75 -11.41 25.98
N ALA A 144 -2.65 -12.12 26.68
CA ALA A 144 -3.77 -12.82 26.04
C ALA A 144 -4.71 -11.85 25.28
N ASN A 145 -5.06 -10.70 25.89
CA ASN A 145 -5.90 -9.69 25.24
C ASN A 145 -5.24 -9.13 23.99
N ARG A 146 -3.93 -8.87 24.01
CA ARG A 146 -3.18 -8.39 22.84
C ARG A 146 -3.26 -9.40 21.69
N GLU A 147 -3.06 -10.67 21.96
CA GLU A 147 -3.14 -11.73 20.97
C GLU A 147 -4.57 -11.92 20.43
N ILE A 148 -5.60 -11.79 21.27
CA ILE A 148 -7.00 -11.82 20.85
C ILE A 148 -7.31 -10.65 19.88
N LEU A 149 -6.91 -9.43 20.24
CA LEU A 149 -7.12 -8.25 19.38
C LEU A 149 -6.38 -8.38 18.05
N PHE A 150 -5.17 -8.88 18.06
CA PHE A 150 -4.40 -9.15 16.85
C PHE A 150 -5.06 -10.23 15.98
N MET A 151 -5.55 -11.32 16.56
CA MET A 151 -6.31 -12.34 15.84
C MET A 151 -7.57 -11.74 15.21
N GLN A 152 -8.32 -10.90 15.94
CA GLN A 152 -9.50 -10.21 15.40
C GLN A 152 -9.13 -9.33 14.21
N LEU A 153 -8.01 -8.60 14.27
CA LEU A 153 -7.49 -7.81 13.17
C LEU A 153 -7.20 -8.69 11.95
N LEU A 154 -6.49 -9.79 12.12
CA LEU A 154 -6.17 -10.70 11.01
C LEU A 154 -7.43 -11.31 10.36
N VAL A 155 -8.39 -11.76 11.17
CA VAL A 155 -9.67 -12.29 10.68
C VAL A 155 -10.45 -11.22 9.91
N LEU A 156 -10.48 -9.99 10.40
CA LEU A 156 -11.13 -8.86 9.73
C LEU A 156 -10.47 -8.58 8.37
N LEU A 157 -9.15 -8.46 8.33
CA LEU A 157 -8.38 -8.20 7.11
C LEU A 157 -8.51 -9.33 6.10
N ARG A 158 -8.43 -10.60 6.54
CA ARG A 158 -8.62 -11.75 5.67
C ARG A 158 -10.03 -11.79 5.06
N LYS A 159 -11.07 -11.53 5.84
CA LYS A 159 -12.44 -11.44 5.30
C LYS A 159 -12.56 -10.34 4.26
N SER A 160 -11.93 -9.18 4.49
CA SER A 160 -11.98 -8.07 3.54
C SER A 160 -11.25 -8.36 2.23
N SER A 161 -10.17 -9.15 2.25
CA SER A 161 -9.43 -9.55 1.05
C SER A 161 -10.15 -10.59 0.20
N LEU A 162 -11.07 -11.37 0.80
CA LEU A 162 -11.83 -12.44 0.13
C LEU A 162 -13.22 -12.01 -0.36
N MET A 163 -13.63 -10.75 -0.13
CA MET A 163 -14.95 -10.27 -0.53
C MET A 163 -15.06 -10.07 -2.04
N GLU A 164 -15.49 -11.10 -2.75
CA GLU A 164 -15.78 -11.05 -4.20
C GLU A 164 -17.12 -10.34 -4.50
N THR A 165 -18.04 -10.28 -3.53
CA THR A 165 -19.37 -9.67 -3.72
C THR A 165 -19.47 -8.32 -3.02
N ALA A 166 -19.48 -7.27 -3.83
CA ALA A 166 -19.63 -5.91 -3.35
C ALA A 166 -21.09 -5.57 -3.03
N THR A 167 -21.41 -5.39 -1.75
CA THR A 167 -22.74 -4.96 -1.30
C THR A 167 -22.87 -3.44 -1.15
N ASP A 168 -21.77 -2.73 -0.99
CA ASP A 168 -21.72 -1.28 -0.83
C ASP A 168 -20.86 -0.60 -1.90
N ASN A 169 -21.05 0.70 -2.06
CA ASN A 169 -20.35 1.48 -3.07
C ASN A 169 -18.85 1.62 -2.83
N ASP A 170 -18.39 1.57 -1.58
CA ASP A 170 -16.96 1.68 -1.26
C ASP A 170 -16.21 0.42 -1.70
N THR A 171 -16.80 -0.75 -1.45
CA THR A 171 -16.25 -2.03 -1.92
C THR A 171 -16.24 -2.10 -3.45
N ARG A 172 -17.31 -1.64 -4.12
CA ARG A 172 -17.36 -1.55 -5.58
C ARG A 172 -16.29 -0.63 -6.15
N LEU A 173 -16.06 0.50 -5.50
CA LEU A 173 -14.97 1.42 -5.88
C LEU A 173 -13.60 0.76 -5.69
N ASN A 174 -13.36 0.04 -4.60
CA ASN A 174 -12.09 -0.65 -4.37
C ASN A 174 -11.82 -1.72 -5.44
N LEU A 175 -12.84 -2.47 -5.85
CA LEU A 175 -12.74 -3.43 -6.97
C LEU A 175 -12.45 -2.73 -8.30
N LEU A 176 -13.08 -1.58 -8.55
CA LEU A 176 -12.80 -0.76 -9.73
C LEU A 176 -11.36 -0.23 -9.72
N MET A 177 -10.87 0.22 -8.57
CA MET A 177 -9.49 0.72 -8.44
C MET A 177 -8.47 -0.41 -8.65
N ALA A 178 -8.71 -1.61 -8.10
CA ALA A 178 -7.89 -2.80 -8.35
C ALA A 178 -7.88 -3.16 -9.85
N TRP A 179 -9.05 -3.15 -10.49
CA TRP A 179 -9.13 -3.38 -11.94
C TRP A 179 -8.32 -2.35 -12.75
N LEU A 180 -8.34 -1.06 -12.36
CA LEU A 180 -7.53 -0.02 -13.01
C LEU A 180 -6.02 -0.27 -12.82
N GLU A 181 -5.61 -0.79 -11.67
CA GLU A 181 -4.21 -1.14 -11.40
C GLU A 181 -3.71 -2.28 -12.30
N ASP A 182 -4.58 -3.25 -12.61
CA ASP A 182 -4.26 -4.37 -13.51
C ASP A 182 -4.39 -3.99 -15.01
N ASN A 183 -5.24 -3.01 -15.34
CA ASN A 183 -5.58 -2.64 -16.72
C ASN A 183 -5.24 -1.17 -17.04
N PHE A 184 -4.24 -0.61 -16.38
CA PHE A 184 -3.90 0.82 -16.49
C PHE A 184 -3.53 1.26 -17.92
N ALA A 185 -3.00 0.36 -18.75
CA ALA A 185 -2.56 0.66 -20.10
C ALA A 185 -3.73 0.75 -21.10
N ASP A 186 -4.87 0.16 -20.76
CA ASP A 186 -6.03 0.10 -21.65
C ASP A 186 -6.72 1.46 -21.80
N GLU A 187 -7.45 1.61 -22.89
CA GLU A 187 -8.37 2.74 -23.06
C GLU A 187 -9.59 2.57 -22.15
N VAL A 188 -9.89 3.58 -21.33
CA VAL A 188 -10.94 3.52 -20.32
C VAL A 188 -12.11 4.42 -20.71
N CYS A 189 -13.28 3.81 -20.97
CA CYS A 189 -14.56 4.51 -21.00
C CYS A 189 -15.15 4.53 -19.57
N TRP A 190 -15.20 5.71 -18.95
CA TRP A 190 -15.61 5.86 -17.54
C TRP A 190 -17.07 5.49 -17.30
N GLU A 191 -17.95 5.72 -18.26
CA GLU A 191 -19.36 5.35 -18.20
C GLU A 191 -19.52 3.81 -18.15
N ALA A 192 -18.88 3.12 -19.09
CA ALA A 192 -18.92 1.66 -19.17
C ALA A 192 -18.25 1.02 -17.93
N LEU A 193 -17.16 1.62 -17.44
CA LEU A 193 -16.46 1.12 -16.26
C LEU A 193 -17.32 1.31 -15.00
N ALA A 194 -17.98 2.44 -14.84
CA ALA A 194 -18.90 2.67 -13.73
C ALA A 194 -20.04 1.65 -13.74
N GLU A 195 -20.65 1.39 -14.91
CA GLU A 195 -21.70 0.39 -15.09
C GLU A 195 -21.21 -1.02 -14.74
N LYS A 196 -20.02 -1.43 -15.21
CA LYS A 196 -19.40 -2.72 -14.92
C LYS A 196 -19.31 -2.99 -13.41
N PHE A 197 -19.00 -1.96 -12.60
CA PHE A 197 -18.92 -2.06 -11.15
C PHE A 197 -20.19 -1.62 -10.42
N SER A 198 -21.32 -1.47 -11.12
CA SER A 198 -22.62 -1.06 -10.57
C SER A 198 -22.53 0.23 -9.76
N LEU A 199 -21.77 1.21 -10.25
CA LEU A 199 -21.64 2.57 -9.72
C LEU A 199 -22.28 3.57 -10.67
N SER A 200 -22.89 4.64 -10.15
CA SER A 200 -23.15 5.80 -11.01
C SER A 200 -21.85 6.56 -11.26
N LEU A 201 -21.69 7.14 -12.45
CA LEU A 201 -20.52 7.96 -12.79
C LEU A 201 -20.26 9.07 -11.74
N ARG A 202 -21.33 9.70 -11.24
CA ARG A 202 -21.27 10.70 -10.17
C ARG A 202 -20.69 10.11 -8.88
N THR A 203 -21.11 8.91 -8.49
CA THR A 203 -20.63 8.22 -7.30
C THR A 203 -19.15 7.88 -7.45
N LEU A 204 -18.76 7.31 -8.60
CA LEU A 204 -17.37 7.01 -8.93
C LEU A 204 -16.49 8.26 -8.78
N HIS A 205 -16.82 9.36 -9.46
CA HIS A 205 -16.04 10.60 -9.40
C HIS A 205 -15.92 11.14 -7.97
N ARG A 206 -17.03 11.19 -7.22
CA ARG A 206 -17.05 11.72 -5.86
C ARG A 206 -16.21 10.88 -4.91
N GLN A 207 -16.44 9.55 -4.90
CA GLN A 207 -15.77 8.65 -3.94
C GLN A 207 -14.29 8.49 -4.26
N LEU A 208 -13.90 8.34 -5.54
CA LEU A 208 -12.50 8.24 -5.92
C LEU A 208 -11.75 9.53 -5.54
N LYS A 209 -12.34 10.71 -5.80
CA LYS A 209 -11.76 11.98 -5.36
C LYS A 209 -11.66 12.09 -3.83
N GLN A 210 -12.64 11.58 -3.10
CA GLN A 210 -12.64 11.59 -1.63
C GLN A 210 -11.55 10.69 -1.06
N GLN A 211 -11.31 9.50 -1.65
CA GLN A 211 -10.30 8.56 -1.19
C GLN A 211 -8.87 8.93 -1.60
N THR A 212 -8.69 9.48 -2.80
CA THR A 212 -7.37 9.68 -3.41
C THR A 212 -6.99 11.15 -3.62
N GLY A 213 -7.92 12.07 -3.46
CA GLY A 213 -7.74 13.47 -3.84
C GLY A 213 -7.79 13.73 -5.36
N LEU A 214 -7.87 12.69 -6.19
CA LEU A 214 -7.73 12.76 -7.64
C LEU A 214 -9.05 12.52 -8.37
N THR A 215 -9.22 13.16 -9.54
CA THR A 215 -10.28 12.76 -10.48
C THR A 215 -9.94 11.41 -11.13
N PRO A 216 -10.93 10.65 -11.66
CA PRO A 216 -10.69 9.34 -12.28
C PRO A 216 -9.57 9.34 -13.32
N GLN A 217 -9.60 10.31 -14.25
CA GLN A 217 -8.57 10.42 -15.28
C GLN A 217 -7.17 10.75 -14.70
N ARG A 218 -7.11 11.58 -13.66
CA ARG A 218 -5.82 11.88 -12.98
C ARG A 218 -5.29 10.67 -12.23
N TYR A 219 -6.18 9.89 -11.61
CA TYR A 219 -5.81 8.64 -10.94
C TYR A 219 -5.24 7.62 -11.94
N LEU A 220 -5.92 7.38 -13.06
CA LEU A 220 -5.41 6.51 -14.12
C LEU A 220 -4.06 6.98 -14.67
N ASN A 221 -3.93 8.28 -14.95
CA ASN A 221 -2.65 8.84 -15.41
C ASN A 221 -1.54 8.63 -14.37
N ARG A 222 -1.83 8.76 -13.07
CA ARG A 222 -0.86 8.49 -12.00
C ARG A 222 -0.40 7.04 -12.00
N LEU A 223 -1.30 6.07 -12.14
CA LEU A 223 -0.94 4.64 -12.26
C LEU A 223 0.01 4.41 -13.44
N ARG A 224 -0.33 4.96 -14.60
CA ARG A 224 0.50 4.91 -15.83
C ARG A 224 1.90 5.50 -15.62
N LEU A 225 1.96 6.66 -14.98
CA LEU A 225 3.23 7.37 -14.71
C LEU A 225 4.11 6.62 -13.71
N ILE A 226 3.53 6.02 -12.66
CA ILE A 226 4.25 5.19 -11.69
C ILE A 226 4.88 3.99 -12.41
N LYS A 227 4.10 3.30 -13.25
CA LYS A 227 4.61 2.17 -14.05
C LYS A 227 5.68 2.60 -15.04
N ALA A 228 5.47 3.72 -15.73
CA ALA A 228 6.46 4.28 -16.66
C ALA A 228 7.78 4.61 -15.94
N ARG A 229 7.73 5.20 -14.75
CA ARG A 229 8.92 5.50 -13.95
C ARG A 229 9.69 4.23 -13.58
N HIS A 230 8.98 3.17 -13.21
CA HIS A 230 9.60 1.86 -12.96
C HIS A 230 10.29 1.32 -14.23
N LEU A 231 9.61 1.34 -15.38
CA LEU A 231 10.19 0.88 -16.64
C LEU A 231 11.40 1.72 -17.09
N LEU A 232 11.34 3.03 -16.89
CA LEU A 232 12.50 3.91 -17.18
C LEU A 232 13.75 3.54 -16.40
N ARG A 233 13.63 2.99 -15.21
CA ARG A 233 14.76 2.56 -14.37
C ARG A 233 15.23 1.13 -14.65
N HIS A 234 14.34 0.25 -15.14
CA HIS A 234 14.58 -1.20 -15.14
C HIS A 234 14.47 -1.85 -16.53
N SER A 235 14.20 -1.08 -17.60
CA SER A 235 14.19 -1.58 -18.96
C SER A 235 15.04 -0.71 -19.89
N ASP A 236 15.39 -1.24 -21.06
CA ASP A 236 16.13 -0.52 -22.12
C ASP A 236 15.19 0.09 -23.17
N ASP A 237 13.86 -0.04 -23.01
CA ASP A 237 12.88 0.48 -23.94
C ASP A 237 13.00 2.00 -24.09
N SER A 238 12.74 2.55 -25.27
CA SER A 238 12.78 3.99 -25.47
C SER A 238 11.73 4.71 -24.64
N VAL A 239 11.97 6.01 -24.34
CA VAL A 239 10.97 6.84 -23.64
C VAL A 239 9.62 6.86 -24.37
N THR A 240 9.66 6.82 -25.70
CA THR A 240 8.46 6.79 -26.55
C THR A 240 7.73 5.45 -26.42
N ASP A 241 8.46 4.33 -26.49
CA ASP A 241 7.86 3.00 -26.33
C ASP A 241 7.24 2.83 -24.95
N ILE A 242 7.93 3.28 -23.89
CA ILE A 242 7.40 3.25 -22.53
C ILE A 242 6.12 4.08 -22.41
N ALA A 243 6.03 5.26 -23.05
CA ALA A 243 4.81 6.04 -23.06
C ALA A 243 3.64 5.24 -23.64
N TYR A 244 3.83 4.58 -24.79
CA TYR A 244 2.79 3.75 -25.42
C TYR A 244 2.48 2.49 -24.60
N LEU A 245 3.47 1.78 -24.08
CA LEU A 245 3.29 0.62 -23.19
C LEU A 245 2.48 0.95 -21.94
N CYS A 246 2.59 2.20 -21.45
CA CYS A 246 1.82 2.69 -20.33
C CYS A 246 0.47 3.33 -20.72
N GLY A 247 0.02 3.20 -21.97
CA GLY A 247 -1.30 3.64 -22.43
C GLY A 247 -1.41 5.12 -22.74
N PHE A 248 -0.29 5.84 -22.98
CA PHE A 248 -0.32 7.20 -23.48
C PHE A 248 -0.34 7.20 -25.02
N GLY A 249 -1.27 7.92 -25.61
CA GLY A 249 -1.36 8.06 -27.09
C GLY A 249 -0.36 9.06 -27.68
N ASP A 250 0.32 9.87 -26.85
CA ASP A 250 1.30 10.88 -27.26
C ASP A 250 2.43 11.01 -26.25
N SER A 251 3.68 10.88 -26.73
CA SER A 251 4.89 10.93 -25.90
C SER A 251 5.23 12.33 -25.37
N ASN A 252 4.77 13.41 -26.05
CA ASN A 252 4.97 14.78 -25.55
C ASN A 252 4.02 15.06 -24.39
N HIS A 253 2.76 14.65 -24.53
CA HIS A 253 1.78 14.72 -23.44
C HIS A 253 2.24 13.89 -22.23
N PHE A 254 2.72 12.66 -22.46
CA PHE A 254 3.33 11.84 -21.44
C PHE A 254 4.46 12.58 -20.71
N SER A 255 5.44 13.11 -21.44
CA SER A 255 6.61 13.79 -20.85
C SER A 255 6.21 15.01 -20.01
N THR A 256 5.19 15.75 -20.44
CA THR A 256 4.63 16.90 -19.71
C THR A 256 3.99 16.46 -18.40
N LEU A 257 3.14 15.43 -18.44
CA LEU A 257 2.50 14.87 -17.23
C LEU A 257 3.52 14.26 -16.29
N PHE A 258 4.50 13.54 -16.83
CA PHE A 258 5.56 12.89 -16.06
C PHE A 258 6.38 13.92 -15.27
N ARG A 259 6.82 15.00 -15.92
CA ARG A 259 7.57 16.07 -15.24
C ARG A 259 6.73 16.79 -14.18
N ARG A 260 5.43 16.95 -14.41
CA ARG A 260 4.52 17.56 -13.42
C ARG A 260 4.34 16.67 -12.18
N GLU A 261 4.32 15.34 -12.36
CA GLU A 261 4.11 14.38 -11.26
C GLU A 261 5.38 14.15 -10.44
N PHE A 262 6.54 14.04 -11.11
CA PHE A 262 7.79 13.63 -10.48
C PHE A 262 8.85 14.72 -10.40
N GLU A 263 8.59 15.93 -10.92
CA GLU A 263 9.52 17.07 -11.01
C GLU A 263 10.74 16.83 -11.94
N TRP A 264 10.94 15.61 -12.40
CA TRP A 264 12.01 15.17 -13.29
C TRP A 264 11.47 14.80 -14.66
N SER A 265 12.29 14.96 -15.71
CA SER A 265 11.93 14.44 -17.02
C SER A 265 12.12 12.91 -17.10
N PRO A 266 11.43 12.20 -18.02
CA PRO A 266 11.68 10.78 -18.25
C PRO A 266 13.15 10.45 -18.52
N ARG A 267 13.86 11.35 -19.22
CA ARG A 267 15.29 11.19 -19.54
C ARG A 267 16.16 11.31 -18.30
N ASP A 268 15.82 12.22 -17.38
CA ASP A 268 16.57 12.39 -16.12
C ASP A 268 16.44 11.13 -15.24
N ILE A 269 15.23 10.56 -15.15
CA ILE A 269 15.00 9.30 -14.44
C ILE A 269 15.84 8.16 -15.07
N ARG A 270 15.85 8.04 -16.39
CA ARG A 270 16.66 7.05 -17.11
C ARG A 270 18.16 7.16 -16.77
N GLN A 271 18.63 8.38 -16.54
CA GLN A 271 20.03 8.66 -16.20
C GLN A 271 20.31 8.58 -14.69
N GLY A 272 19.32 8.23 -13.86
CA GLY A 272 19.46 8.13 -12.41
C GLY A 272 19.69 9.46 -11.68
N ARG A 273 19.37 10.60 -12.32
CA ARG A 273 19.62 11.92 -11.75
C ARG A 273 18.78 12.22 -10.51
N ASP A 274 17.59 11.65 -10.42
CA ASP A 274 16.72 11.76 -9.25
C ASP A 274 17.31 11.06 -8.00
N LEU A 275 18.09 10.01 -8.18
CA LEU A 275 18.75 9.27 -7.09
C LEU A 275 19.92 10.08 -6.50
N ILE A 276 20.62 10.84 -7.34
CA ILE A 276 21.77 11.65 -6.94
C ILE A 276 21.30 12.87 -6.11
N ALA A 277 20.18 13.48 -6.48
CA ALA A 277 19.62 14.63 -5.74
C ALA A 277 19.10 14.24 -4.36
N GLY A 278 18.54 13.04 -4.19
CA GLY A 278 18.08 12.52 -2.88
C GLY A 278 19.22 12.21 -1.90
N SER A 279 20.42 11.89 -2.41
CA SER A 279 21.60 11.61 -1.57
C SER A 279 22.30 12.86 -1.01
N SER A 280 21.94 14.05 -1.49
CA SER A 280 22.54 15.33 -1.06
C SER A 280 21.77 16.03 0.07
N LEU A 281 20.70 15.43 0.58
CA LEU A 281 19.83 15.99 1.62
C LEU A 281 19.84 15.16 2.93
N GLN A 282 20.87 14.33 3.14
CA GLN A 282 21.13 13.64 4.41
C GLN A 282 22.21 14.34 5.24
#